data_042e70c7b1e5a06a1897ae39240090ad
#
_entry.id   042e70c7b1e5a06a1897ae39240090ad
#
_cell.length_a   1.000
_cell.length_b   1.000
_cell.length_c   1.000
_cell.angle_alpha   90.00
_cell.angle_beta   90.00
_cell.angle_gamma   90.00
#
_symmetry.space_group_name_H-M   'P 1'
#
loop_
_entity.id
_entity.type
_entity.pdbx_description
1 polymer ?
#
loop_
_entity_poly.entity_id
_entity_poly.type
_entity_poly.pdbx_seq_one_letter_code
_entity_poly.pdbx_strand_id
1 'polypeptide(L)'
;MAAVGSGRMLNVMKEQLEALNAVSINFGQGGMTIVNFILAFVMFGVALGIKTQTFKDVFKNPKSVIVGILLQWVGLPAVTFAIALALSPWITPMIALGMILVASCPGGNISNFMSSLSKGNVELSISMTAITTAFAPLVTPFNFFFWGSMYSQIISIKSDIPTLVIPFFPMLEQIMLLLGVPIFLGLLFARYFPNATKKITKPAQVLSILLFIGMVIVSFSQNFQIFLDNIIYVFFIVMLHNASALATGYFGGKLARVPEADRRSFTVEIGIQNSGLGLILLFNPAIFPPEIWHGHYGGMLFMTAWWGIWHIVSGLTVAFLFRRKPLKA
;
A
#
# COMPACT_ATOMS: atom_id res chain seq x y z
N MET A 1 -30.53 -7.73 -26.47
CA MET A 1 -29.21 -8.33 -26.78
C MET A 1 -28.06 -7.69 -25.98
N ALA A 2 -27.98 -6.39 -25.75
CA ALA A 2 -26.90 -5.76 -24.97
C ALA A 2 -26.84 -6.20 -23.50
N ALA A 3 -27.98 -6.36 -22.82
CA ALA A 3 -28.03 -6.75 -21.40
C ALA A 3 -27.60 -8.22 -21.15
N VAL A 4 -27.86 -9.12 -22.08
CA VAL A 4 -27.42 -10.54 -21.99
C VAL A 4 -25.92 -10.66 -22.24
N GLY A 5 -25.36 -9.83 -23.13
CA GLY A 5 -23.91 -9.79 -23.38
C GLY A 5 -23.12 -9.24 -22.18
N SER A 6 -23.63 -8.21 -21.50
CA SER A 6 -22.99 -7.63 -20.32
C SER A 6 -22.96 -8.59 -19.13
N GLY A 7 -24.07 -9.31 -18.86
CA GLY A 7 -24.10 -10.30 -17.78
C GLY A 7 -23.12 -11.47 -18.00
N ARG A 8 -22.98 -11.94 -19.24
CA ARG A 8 -22.04 -13.01 -19.57
C ARG A 8 -20.58 -12.56 -19.42
N MET A 9 -20.26 -11.33 -19.83
CA MET A 9 -18.92 -10.76 -19.70
C MET A 9 -18.52 -10.55 -18.22
N LEU A 10 -19.47 -10.14 -17.38
CA LEU A 10 -19.27 -9.96 -15.94
C LEU A 10 -19.03 -11.30 -15.23
N ASN A 11 -19.76 -12.34 -15.60
CA ASN A 11 -19.54 -13.69 -15.05
C ASN A 11 -18.15 -14.23 -15.42
N VAL A 12 -17.74 -14.08 -16.67
CA VAL A 12 -16.39 -14.47 -17.11
C VAL A 12 -15.30 -13.72 -16.35
N MET A 13 -15.46 -12.41 -16.14
CA MET A 13 -14.51 -11.63 -15.35
C MET A 13 -14.41 -12.13 -13.91
N LYS A 14 -15.55 -12.44 -13.27
CA LYS A 14 -15.57 -12.94 -11.90
C LYS A 14 -14.92 -14.32 -11.79
N GLU A 15 -15.21 -15.24 -12.71
CA GLU A 15 -14.57 -16.57 -12.79
C GLU A 15 -13.05 -16.46 -12.94
N GLN A 16 -12.57 -15.56 -13.80
CA GLN A 16 -11.13 -15.31 -13.98
C GLN A 16 -10.48 -14.73 -12.72
N LEU A 17 -11.15 -13.80 -12.03
CA LEU A 17 -10.67 -13.27 -10.77
C LEU A 17 -10.71 -14.29 -9.63
N GLU A 18 -11.64 -15.25 -9.64
CA GLU A 18 -11.70 -16.37 -8.70
C GLU A 18 -10.51 -17.33 -8.91
N ALA A 19 -10.10 -17.56 -10.14
CA ALA A 19 -8.91 -18.36 -10.44
C ALA A 19 -7.62 -17.74 -9.81
N LEU A 20 -7.55 -16.41 -9.71
CA LEU A 20 -6.44 -15.73 -9.01
C LEU A 20 -6.40 -16.05 -7.52
N ASN A 21 -7.56 -16.27 -6.88
CA ASN A 21 -7.60 -16.54 -5.44
C ASN A 21 -6.92 -17.86 -5.09
N ALA A 22 -6.92 -18.84 -5.99
CA ALA A 22 -6.27 -20.14 -5.79
C ALA A 22 -4.73 -20.06 -5.81
N VAL A 23 -4.17 -18.92 -6.24
CA VAL A 23 -2.71 -18.72 -6.24
C VAL A 23 -2.25 -18.54 -4.79
N SER A 24 -1.41 -19.45 -4.35
CA SER A 24 -0.72 -19.38 -3.06
C SER A 24 0.80 -19.33 -3.28
N ILE A 25 1.48 -18.59 -2.42
CA ILE A 25 2.94 -18.54 -2.42
C ILE A 25 3.42 -19.27 -1.19
N ASN A 26 4.11 -20.39 -1.39
CA ASN A 26 4.64 -21.20 -0.30
C ASN A 26 6.16 -21.22 -0.35
N PHE A 27 6.80 -20.63 0.63
CA PHE A 27 8.26 -20.58 0.73
C PHE A 27 8.88 -21.77 1.48
N GLY A 28 8.07 -22.65 2.07
CA GLY A 28 8.55 -23.65 3.01
C GLY A 28 9.19 -23.04 4.27
N GLN A 29 9.55 -23.86 5.26
CA GLN A 29 10.06 -23.35 6.56
C GLN A 29 11.38 -22.56 6.44
N GLY A 30 12.33 -23.03 5.65
CA GLY A 30 13.62 -22.34 5.44
C GLY A 30 13.45 -21.03 4.67
N GLY A 31 12.58 -21.01 3.65
CA GLY A 31 12.28 -19.83 2.87
C GLY A 31 11.59 -18.75 3.70
N MET A 32 10.73 -19.12 4.65
CA MET A 32 10.07 -18.20 5.56
C MET A 32 11.05 -17.42 6.44
N THR A 33 12.08 -18.09 6.97
CA THR A 33 13.12 -17.40 7.75
C THR A 33 13.84 -16.35 6.91
N ILE A 34 14.14 -16.67 5.66
CA ILE A 34 14.77 -15.73 4.71
C ILE A 34 13.84 -14.56 4.43
N VAL A 35 12.55 -14.80 4.15
CA VAL A 35 11.54 -13.76 3.94
C VAL A 35 11.49 -12.83 5.16
N ASN A 36 11.33 -13.34 6.36
CA ASN A 36 11.29 -12.55 7.58
C ASN A 36 12.54 -11.69 7.79
N PHE A 37 13.73 -12.24 7.49
CA PHE A 37 14.98 -11.49 7.56
C PHE A 37 15.00 -10.35 6.52
N ILE A 38 14.62 -10.64 5.27
CA ILE A 38 14.53 -9.61 4.22
C ILE A 38 13.57 -8.48 4.64
N LEU A 39 12.41 -8.83 5.23
CA LEU A 39 11.44 -7.88 5.73
C LEU A 39 12.03 -6.97 6.80
N ALA A 40 12.62 -7.57 7.82
CA ALA A 40 13.25 -6.84 8.92
C ALA A 40 14.35 -5.90 8.40
N PHE A 41 15.19 -6.40 7.47
CA PHE A 41 16.26 -5.61 6.86
C PHE A 41 15.73 -4.45 6.02
N VAL A 42 14.69 -4.68 5.20
CA VAL A 42 14.03 -3.63 4.40
C VAL A 42 13.48 -2.53 5.32
N MET A 43 12.78 -2.91 6.39
CA MET A 43 12.19 -1.95 7.33
C MET A 43 13.25 -1.17 8.12
N PHE A 44 14.31 -1.84 8.54
CA PHE A 44 15.47 -1.19 9.15
C PHE A 44 16.10 -0.17 8.19
N GLY A 45 16.34 -0.56 6.93
CA GLY A 45 16.89 0.32 5.89
C GLY A 45 16.02 1.55 5.61
N VAL A 46 14.70 1.39 5.59
CA VAL A 46 13.75 2.51 5.48
C VAL A 46 13.87 3.44 6.68
N ALA A 47 13.90 2.88 7.90
CA ALA A 47 13.97 3.65 9.14
C ALA A 47 15.27 4.47 9.27
N LEU A 48 16.40 3.98 8.75
CA LEU A 48 17.67 4.74 8.68
C LEU A 48 17.53 6.05 7.89
N GLY A 49 16.62 6.10 6.94
CA GLY A 49 16.33 7.30 6.13
C GLY A 49 15.47 8.34 6.85
N ILE A 50 14.80 7.99 7.93
CA ILE A 50 13.91 8.88 8.68
C ILE A 50 14.74 9.79 9.59
N LYS A 51 14.69 11.10 9.34
CA LYS A 51 15.40 12.09 10.15
C LYS A 51 14.52 12.53 11.32
N THR A 52 15.09 12.59 12.51
CA THR A 52 14.37 13.10 13.73
C THR A 52 13.88 14.53 13.55
N GLN A 53 14.58 15.33 12.74
CA GLN A 53 14.19 16.69 12.43
C GLN A 53 12.83 16.76 11.73
N THR A 54 12.49 15.76 10.90
CA THR A 54 11.21 15.67 10.17
C THR A 54 10.02 15.73 11.11
N PHE A 55 10.11 15.10 12.28
CA PHE A 55 9.03 15.15 13.28
C PHE A 55 8.87 16.55 13.91
N LYS A 56 9.95 17.34 14.00
CA LYS A 56 9.91 18.73 14.48
C LYS A 56 9.33 19.66 13.42
N ASP A 57 9.56 19.38 12.15
CA ASP A 57 9.09 20.20 11.03
C ASP A 57 7.55 20.16 10.88
N VAL A 58 6.88 19.14 11.45
CA VAL A 58 5.40 19.10 11.60
C VAL A 58 4.86 20.36 12.28
N PHE A 59 5.57 20.88 13.27
CA PHE A 59 5.15 22.07 14.02
C PHE A 59 5.27 23.37 13.23
N LYS A 60 5.99 23.37 12.11
CA LYS A 60 6.11 24.56 11.24
C LYS A 60 4.87 24.77 10.37
N ASN A 61 4.22 23.67 9.93
CA ASN A 61 2.99 23.73 9.13
C ASN A 61 2.01 22.63 9.56
N PRO A 62 1.50 22.72 10.79
CA PRO A 62 0.72 21.63 11.42
C PRO A 62 -0.55 21.32 10.66
N LYS A 63 -1.22 22.35 10.08
CA LYS A 63 -2.48 22.14 9.35
C LYS A 63 -2.29 21.18 8.18
N SER A 64 -1.31 21.42 7.31
CA SER A 64 -1.09 20.58 6.12
C SER A 64 -0.65 19.17 6.52
N VAL A 65 0.23 19.03 7.52
CA VAL A 65 0.64 17.70 7.98
C VAL A 65 -0.54 16.90 8.54
N ILE A 66 -1.34 17.51 9.43
CA ILE A 66 -2.51 16.84 10.03
C ILE A 66 -3.51 16.44 8.95
N VAL A 67 -3.85 17.37 8.03
CA VAL A 67 -4.77 17.08 6.92
C VAL A 67 -4.24 15.94 6.05
N GLY A 68 -2.95 15.99 5.68
CA GLY A 68 -2.33 14.94 4.87
C GLY A 68 -2.38 13.57 5.54
N ILE A 69 -2.08 13.50 6.84
CA ILE A 69 -2.14 12.26 7.63
C ILE A 69 -3.59 11.77 7.74
N LEU A 70 -4.56 12.63 7.99
CA LEU A 70 -5.98 12.25 8.03
C LEU A 70 -6.47 11.73 6.67
N LEU A 71 -6.05 12.36 5.57
CA LEU A 71 -6.36 11.87 4.24
C LEU A 71 -5.72 10.50 3.96
N GLN A 72 -4.49 10.28 4.45
CA GLN A 72 -3.78 9.00 4.29
C GLN A 72 -4.39 7.89 5.16
N TRP A 73 -4.65 8.16 6.44
CA TRP A 73 -5.06 7.12 7.40
C TRP A 73 -6.57 6.88 7.45
N VAL A 74 -7.38 7.86 7.02
CA VAL A 74 -8.84 7.76 7.06
C VAL A 74 -9.43 7.99 5.67
N GLY A 75 -9.06 9.05 4.99
CA GLY A 75 -9.66 9.44 3.71
C GLY A 75 -9.50 8.38 2.63
N LEU A 76 -8.27 7.93 2.38
CA LEU A 76 -8.00 6.90 1.38
C LEU A 76 -8.64 5.54 1.73
N PRO A 77 -8.49 4.99 2.96
CA PRO A 77 -9.19 3.77 3.32
C PRO A 77 -10.70 3.85 3.21
N ALA A 78 -11.32 4.96 3.62
CA ALA A 78 -12.78 5.16 3.50
C ALA A 78 -13.24 5.20 2.05
N VAL A 79 -12.55 5.94 1.17
CA VAL A 79 -12.84 5.98 -0.27
C VAL A 79 -12.64 4.59 -0.89
N THR A 80 -11.57 3.90 -0.52
CA THR A 80 -11.30 2.53 -0.99
C THR A 80 -12.41 1.57 -0.57
N PHE A 81 -12.85 1.62 0.68
CA PHE A 81 -13.94 0.82 1.19
C PHE A 81 -15.24 1.07 0.40
N ALA A 82 -15.58 2.34 0.14
CA ALA A 82 -16.75 2.68 -0.66
C ALA A 82 -16.66 2.14 -2.09
N ILE A 83 -15.48 2.24 -2.73
CA ILE A 83 -15.23 1.69 -4.07
C ILE A 83 -15.31 0.16 -4.04
N ALA A 84 -14.71 -0.50 -3.05
CA ALA A 84 -14.76 -1.95 -2.89
C ALA A 84 -16.20 -2.46 -2.76
N LEU A 85 -17.04 -1.77 -1.99
CA LEU A 85 -18.47 -2.08 -1.87
C LEU A 85 -19.22 -1.84 -3.18
N ALA A 86 -18.93 -0.74 -3.89
CA ALA A 86 -19.56 -0.45 -5.17
C ALA A 86 -19.18 -1.48 -6.24
N LEU A 87 -17.93 -1.95 -6.23
CA LEU A 87 -17.43 -2.95 -7.18
C LEU A 87 -17.73 -4.38 -6.77
N SER A 88 -18.26 -4.64 -5.58
CA SER A 88 -18.46 -5.99 -5.04
C SER A 88 -19.25 -6.96 -5.95
N PRO A 89 -20.19 -6.52 -6.83
CA PRO A 89 -20.82 -7.43 -7.78
C PRO A 89 -19.86 -7.98 -8.86
N TRP A 90 -18.76 -7.28 -9.11
CA TRP A 90 -17.87 -7.55 -10.24
C TRP A 90 -16.48 -8.05 -9.86
N ILE A 91 -16.08 -7.86 -8.59
CA ILE A 91 -14.76 -8.28 -8.08
C ILE A 91 -14.91 -9.33 -6.98
N THR A 92 -13.86 -10.12 -6.78
CA THR A 92 -13.83 -11.07 -5.66
C THR A 92 -13.54 -10.36 -4.34
N PRO A 93 -13.96 -10.92 -3.19
CA PRO A 93 -13.64 -10.38 -1.88
C PRO A 93 -12.11 -10.23 -1.66
N MET A 94 -11.29 -11.12 -2.23
CA MET A 94 -9.84 -11.05 -2.12
C MET A 94 -9.25 -9.85 -2.86
N ILE A 95 -9.76 -9.52 -4.04
CA ILE A 95 -9.37 -8.28 -4.76
C ILE A 95 -9.74 -7.05 -3.92
N ALA A 96 -10.96 -7.00 -3.36
CA ALA A 96 -11.41 -5.91 -2.51
C ALA A 96 -10.55 -5.76 -1.24
N LEU A 97 -10.21 -6.86 -0.57
CA LEU A 97 -9.31 -6.85 0.57
C LEU A 97 -7.89 -6.43 0.18
N GLY A 98 -7.43 -6.77 -1.03
CA GLY A 98 -6.16 -6.27 -1.57
C GLY A 98 -6.16 -4.74 -1.76
N MET A 99 -7.28 -4.17 -2.25
CA MET A 99 -7.46 -2.71 -2.32
C MET A 99 -7.39 -2.09 -0.92
N ILE A 100 -8.09 -2.65 0.06
CA ILE A 100 -8.12 -2.16 1.45
C ILE A 100 -6.73 -2.30 2.09
N LEU A 101 -6.00 -3.39 1.85
CA LEU A 101 -4.65 -3.58 2.35
C LEU A 101 -3.69 -2.50 1.81
N VAL A 102 -3.70 -2.26 0.50
CA VAL A 102 -2.89 -1.21 -0.12
C VAL A 102 -3.22 0.16 0.46
N ALA A 103 -4.50 0.49 0.63
CA ALA A 103 -4.94 1.75 1.21
C ALA A 103 -4.59 1.89 2.70
N SER A 104 -4.36 0.77 3.39
CA SER A 104 -3.92 0.74 4.79
C SER A 104 -2.41 0.89 4.96
N CYS A 105 -1.63 0.76 3.88
CA CYS A 105 -0.19 0.94 3.90
C CYS A 105 0.21 2.43 4.01
N PRO A 106 1.42 2.75 4.48
CA PRO A 106 1.93 4.12 4.47
C PRO A 106 2.26 4.59 3.05
N GLY A 107 2.49 5.90 2.87
CA GLY A 107 3.01 6.46 1.63
C GLY A 107 4.37 5.86 1.25
N GLY A 108 4.63 5.73 -0.05
CA GLY A 108 5.87 5.17 -0.58
C GLY A 108 6.95 6.24 -0.74
N ASN A 109 8.22 5.92 -0.41
CA ASN A 109 9.34 6.87 -0.46
C ASN A 109 9.54 7.57 -1.83
N ILE A 110 9.11 6.96 -2.93
CA ILE A 110 9.21 7.54 -4.27
C ILE A 110 8.29 8.76 -4.43
N SER A 111 7.27 8.93 -3.58
CA SER A 111 6.39 10.10 -3.56
C SER A 111 7.16 11.41 -3.34
N ASN A 112 8.22 11.37 -2.54
CA ASN A 112 9.06 12.53 -2.25
C ASN A 112 9.74 13.07 -3.52
N PHE A 113 10.24 12.17 -4.37
CA PHE A 113 10.77 12.53 -5.68
C PHE A 113 9.69 13.09 -6.60
N MET A 114 8.53 12.44 -6.64
CA MET A 114 7.41 12.90 -7.46
C MET A 114 6.84 14.23 -6.97
N SER A 115 6.84 14.50 -5.66
CA SER A 115 6.48 15.81 -5.09
C SER A 115 7.42 16.91 -5.59
N SER A 116 8.73 16.65 -5.61
CA SER A 116 9.70 17.58 -6.21
C SER A 116 9.43 17.82 -7.70
N LEU A 117 9.19 16.75 -8.46
CA LEU A 117 8.91 16.82 -9.89
C LEU A 117 7.63 17.61 -10.18
N SER A 118 6.60 17.48 -9.33
CA SER A 118 5.32 18.18 -9.44
C SER A 118 5.34 19.65 -9.01
N LYS A 119 6.49 20.16 -8.56
CA LYS A 119 6.62 21.47 -7.88
C LYS A 119 5.74 21.52 -6.60
N GLY A 120 5.60 20.41 -5.93
CA GLY A 120 4.93 20.32 -4.63
C GLY A 120 5.82 20.70 -3.46
N ASN A 121 5.27 20.65 -2.26
CA ASN A 121 5.97 20.86 -1.01
C ASN A 121 6.71 19.57 -0.60
N VAL A 122 7.99 19.49 -0.91
CA VAL A 122 8.82 18.29 -0.66
C VAL A 122 9.01 18.03 0.84
N GLU A 123 9.13 19.08 1.66
CA GLU A 123 9.28 18.94 3.12
C GLU A 123 8.03 18.30 3.73
N LEU A 124 6.84 18.70 3.26
CA LEU A 124 5.58 18.11 3.66
C LEU A 124 5.50 16.63 3.26
N SER A 125 5.86 16.28 2.02
CA SER A 125 5.87 14.89 1.54
C SER A 125 6.80 14.03 2.38
N ILE A 126 8.03 14.47 2.65
CA ILE A 126 8.99 13.76 3.51
C ILE A 126 8.43 13.59 4.92
N SER A 127 7.77 14.62 5.47
CA SER A 127 7.17 14.56 6.82
C SER A 127 6.04 13.54 6.88
N MET A 128 5.15 13.53 5.88
CA MET A 128 4.07 12.57 5.79
C MET A 128 4.60 11.15 5.67
N THR A 129 5.50 10.89 4.71
CA THR A 129 6.10 9.55 4.53
C THR A 129 6.76 9.06 5.82
N ALA A 130 7.55 9.91 6.49
CA ALA A 130 8.26 9.54 7.71
C ALA A 130 7.29 9.17 8.85
N ILE A 131 6.24 9.98 9.07
CA ILE A 131 5.25 9.75 10.12
C ILE A 131 4.44 8.49 9.79
N THR A 132 3.91 8.39 8.58
CA THR A 132 3.06 7.26 8.19
C THR A 132 3.83 5.94 8.23
N THR A 133 5.12 5.94 7.85
CA THR A 133 5.98 4.76 7.94
C THR A 133 6.33 4.41 9.39
N ALA A 134 6.65 5.38 10.25
CA ALA A 134 6.97 5.14 11.65
C ALA A 134 5.78 4.53 12.41
N PHE A 135 4.57 4.94 12.07
CA PHE A 135 3.33 4.42 12.68
C PHE A 135 2.69 3.26 11.92
N ALA A 136 3.25 2.85 10.76
CA ALA A 136 2.72 1.73 9.97
C ALA A 136 2.52 0.43 10.77
N PRO A 137 3.42 0.04 11.71
CA PRO A 137 3.24 -1.18 12.50
C PRO A 137 1.93 -1.21 13.31
N LEU A 138 1.38 -0.05 13.65
CA LEU A 138 0.11 0.09 14.37
C LEU A 138 -1.06 0.38 13.43
N VAL A 139 -0.88 1.35 12.53
CA VAL A 139 -1.97 1.89 11.72
C VAL A 139 -2.36 0.95 10.59
N THR A 140 -1.41 0.29 9.95
CA THR A 140 -1.69 -0.65 8.85
C THR A 140 -2.56 -1.82 9.30
N PRO A 141 -2.21 -2.59 10.37
CA PRO A 141 -3.07 -3.67 10.83
C PRO A 141 -4.42 -3.17 11.35
N PHE A 142 -4.46 -2.02 12.03
CA PHE A 142 -5.72 -1.44 12.51
C PHE A 142 -6.66 -1.08 11.35
N ASN A 143 -6.17 -0.37 10.35
CA ASN A 143 -6.97 0.01 9.18
C ASN A 143 -7.42 -1.21 8.38
N PHE A 144 -6.52 -2.16 8.14
CA PHE A 144 -6.87 -3.38 7.42
C PHE A 144 -7.93 -4.19 8.17
N PHE A 145 -7.78 -4.34 9.49
CA PHE A 145 -8.79 -5.00 10.32
C PHE A 145 -10.12 -4.26 10.29
N PHE A 146 -10.12 -2.96 10.54
CA PHE A 146 -11.35 -2.16 10.66
C PHE A 146 -12.15 -2.15 9.35
N TRP A 147 -11.53 -1.72 8.26
CA TRP A 147 -12.20 -1.61 6.97
C TRP A 147 -12.45 -2.96 6.30
N GLY A 148 -11.52 -3.90 6.44
CA GLY A 148 -11.63 -5.25 5.90
C GLY A 148 -12.71 -6.07 6.59
N SER A 149 -12.80 -6.02 7.93
CA SER A 149 -13.87 -6.71 8.67
C SER A 149 -15.24 -6.11 8.36
N MET A 150 -15.33 -4.78 8.28
CA MET A 150 -16.56 -4.10 7.89
C MET A 150 -17.02 -4.51 6.48
N TYR A 151 -16.07 -4.55 5.53
CA TYR A 151 -16.34 -5.03 4.17
C TYR A 151 -16.80 -6.49 4.17
N SER A 152 -16.09 -7.37 4.86
CA SER A 152 -16.41 -8.80 4.95
C SER A 152 -17.81 -9.04 5.53
N GLN A 153 -18.18 -8.35 6.62
CA GLN A 153 -19.51 -8.44 7.22
C GLN A 153 -20.62 -8.02 6.27
N ILE A 154 -20.44 -6.89 5.57
CA ILE A 154 -21.46 -6.39 4.62
C ILE A 154 -21.63 -7.35 3.43
N ILE A 155 -20.52 -7.88 2.91
CA ILE A 155 -20.57 -8.80 1.76
C ILE A 155 -21.13 -10.15 2.15
N SER A 156 -20.82 -10.69 3.34
CA SER A 156 -21.40 -11.95 3.81
C SER A 156 -22.93 -11.90 3.89
N ILE A 157 -23.47 -10.78 4.38
CA ILE A 157 -24.94 -10.58 4.45
C ILE A 157 -25.55 -10.46 3.05
N LYS A 158 -24.86 -9.76 2.11
CA LYS A 158 -25.40 -9.51 0.77
C LYS A 158 -25.34 -10.71 -0.18
N SER A 159 -24.33 -11.56 -0.02
CA SER A 159 -23.97 -12.57 -1.02
C SER A 159 -23.98 -13.99 -0.48
N ASP A 160 -24.42 -14.19 0.78
CA ASP A 160 -24.43 -15.49 1.48
C ASP A 160 -23.05 -16.20 1.44
N ILE A 161 -21.98 -15.41 1.52
CA ILE A 161 -20.60 -15.88 1.54
C ILE A 161 -20.12 -15.92 2.99
N PRO A 162 -19.34 -16.92 3.42
CA PRO A 162 -18.78 -16.96 4.76
C PRO A 162 -18.00 -15.68 5.10
N THR A 163 -18.21 -15.17 6.31
CA THR A 163 -17.50 -13.98 6.78
C THR A 163 -15.99 -14.27 6.88
N LEU A 164 -15.18 -13.49 6.19
CA LEU A 164 -13.72 -13.57 6.28
C LEU A 164 -13.26 -12.98 7.61
N VAL A 165 -12.69 -13.81 8.46
CA VAL A 165 -12.18 -13.38 9.77
C VAL A 165 -10.76 -12.82 9.61
N ILE A 166 -10.57 -11.57 10.02
CA ILE A 166 -9.25 -10.94 10.07
C ILE A 166 -8.76 -10.99 11.53
N PRO A 167 -7.74 -11.82 11.84
CA PRO A 167 -7.27 -12.01 13.22
C PRO A 167 -6.41 -10.82 13.67
N PHE A 168 -7.04 -9.78 14.24
CA PHE A 168 -6.38 -8.52 14.56
C PHE A 168 -5.18 -8.67 15.50
N PHE A 169 -5.35 -9.31 16.66
CA PHE A 169 -4.26 -9.40 17.64
C PHE A 169 -3.07 -10.24 17.17
N PRO A 170 -3.25 -11.45 16.63
CA PRO A 170 -2.15 -12.21 16.04
C PRO A 170 -1.43 -11.45 14.92
N MET A 171 -2.19 -10.78 14.04
CA MET A 171 -1.65 -9.98 12.97
C MET A 171 -0.87 -8.76 13.51
N LEU A 172 -1.40 -8.04 14.49
CA LEU A 172 -0.73 -6.92 15.14
C LEU A 172 0.58 -7.34 15.79
N GLU A 173 0.57 -8.43 16.56
CA GLU A 173 1.79 -8.97 17.20
C GLU A 173 2.88 -9.27 16.19
N GLN A 174 2.56 -10.00 15.13
CA GLN A 174 3.52 -10.34 14.08
C GLN A 174 4.03 -9.10 13.34
N ILE A 175 3.16 -8.14 13.03
CA ILE A 175 3.55 -6.89 12.38
C ILE A 175 4.44 -6.05 13.30
N MET A 176 4.13 -5.99 14.60
CA MET A 176 4.99 -5.29 15.57
C MET A 176 6.38 -5.91 15.67
N LEU A 177 6.48 -7.23 15.67
CA LEU A 177 7.77 -7.92 15.71
C LEU A 177 8.55 -7.73 14.40
N LEU A 178 7.92 -7.93 13.25
CA LEU A 178 8.59 -7.95 11.95
C LEU A 178 8.87 -6.56 11.37
N LEU A 179 8.05 -5.57 11.69
CA LEU A 179 8.21 -4.20 11.21
C LEU A 179 8.54 -3.23 12.33
N GLY A 180 7.83 -3.29 13.44
CA GLY A 180 7.98 -2.36 14.56
C GLY A 180 9.37 -2.40 15.17
N VAL A 181 9.86 -3.60 15.48
CA VAL A 181 11.21 -3.78 16.06
C VAL A 181 12.31 -3.28 15.12
N PRO A 182 12.38 -3.68 13.82
CA PRO A 182 13.38 -3.15 12.90
C PRO A 182 13.30 -1.65 12.69
N ILE A 183 12.08 -1.08 12.59
CA ILE A 183 11.90 0.37 12.48
C ILE A 183 12.44 1.08 13.73
N PHE A 184 12.08 0.60 14.92
CA PHE A 184 12.56 1.15 16.18
C PHE A 184 14.09 1.09 16.27
N LEU A 185 14.70 -0.05 15.96
CA LEU A 185 16.14 -0.23 15.96
C LEU A 185 16.82 0.68 14.93
N GLY A 186 16.25 0.84 13.73
CA GLY A 186 16.76 1.74 12.70
C GLY A 186 16.74 3.20 13.13
N LEU A 187 15.64 3.67 13.74
CA LEU A 187 15.53 5.02 14.30
C LEU A 187 16.52 5.24 15.46
N LEU A 188 16.67 4.24 16.33
CA LEU A 188 17.61 4.29 17.45
C LEU A 188 19.07 4.36 16.93
N PHE A 189 19.41 3.52 15.95
CA PHE A 189 20.70 3.53 15.31
C PHE A 189 21.00 4.87 14.64
N ALA A 190 20.04 5.42 13.89
CA ALA A 190 20.17 6.71 13.25
C ALA A 190 20.39 7.84 14.25
N ARG A 191 19.80 7.76 15.44
CA ARG A 191 19.96 8.75 16.51
C ARG A 191 21.35 8.67 17.17
N TYR A 192 21.81 7.46 17.53
CA TYR A 192 23.06 7.29 18.29
C TYR A 192 24.30 7.25 17.42
N PHE A 193 24.18 6.81 16.15
CA PHE A 193 25.28 6.66 15.20
C PHE A 193 25.11 7.48 13.92
N PRO A 194 24.95 8.83 13.99
CA PRO A 194 24.58 9.65 12.83
C PRO A 194 25.63 9.57 11.69
N ASN A 195 26.91 9.47 12.02
CA ASN A 195 27.98 9.37 11.01
C ASN A 195 28.00 8.02 10.28
N ALA A 196 27.73 6.93 10.99
CA ALA A 196 27.59 5.61 10.39
C ALA A 196 26.30 5.57 9.54
N THR A 197 25.19 6.11 10.04
CA THR A 197 23.92 6.21 9.32
C THR A 197 24.08 6.91 7.98
N LYS A 198 24.75 8.05 7.91
CA LYS A 198 25.02 8.77 6.64
C LYS A 198 25.73 7.87 5.61
N LYS A 199 26.65 7.00 6.05
CA LYS A 199 27.41 6.12 5.16
C LYS A 199 26.59 4.90 4.70
N ILE A 200 25.79 4.30 5.59
CA ILE A 200 25.14 3.01 5.33
C ILE A 200 23.69 3.15 4.79
N THR A 201 23.01 4.28 4.98
CA THR A 201 21.59 4.46 4.58
C THR A 201 21.40 4.14 3.09
N LYS A 202 22.19 4.77 2.20
CA LYS A 202 22.03 4.55 0.76
C LYS A 202 22.35 3.12 0.32
N PRO A 203 23.49 2.51 0.72
CA PRO A 203 23.76 1.09 0.46
C PRO A 203 22.66 0.15 1.01
N ALA A 204 22.22 0.37 2.25
CA ALA A 204 21.17 -0.45 2.86
C ALA A 204 19.85 -0.35 2.10
N GLN A 205 19.43 0.84 1.68
CA GLN A 205 18.23 1.04 0.88
C GLN A 205 18.32 0.38 -0.50
N VAL A 206 19.47 0.48 -1.19
CA VAL A 206 19.66 -0.19 -2.48
C VAL A 206 19.60 -1.71 -2.31
N LEU A 207 20.29 -2.26 -1.31
CA LEU A 207 20.25 -3.69 -1.01
C LEU A 207 18.83 -4.15 -0.65
N SER A 208 18.09 -3.36 0.14
CA SER A 208 16.68 -3.62 0.47
C SER A 208 15.82 -3.75 -0.79
N ILE A 209 15.99 -2.83 -1.73
CA ILE A 209 15.24 -2.85 -3.01
C ILE A 209 15.61 -4.09 -3.81
N LEU A 210 16.89 -4.45 -3.93
CA LEU A 210 17.34 -5.63 -4.66
C LEU A 210 16.81 -6.92 -4.04
N LEU A 211 16.87 -7.05 -2.71
CA LEU A 211 16.32 -8.20 -1.99
C LEU A 211 14.81 -8.30 -2.17
N PHE A 212 14.11 -7.17 -2.09
CA PHE A 212 12.66 -7.13 -2.31
C PHE A 212 12.30 -7.55 -3.74
N ILE A 213 12.97 -7.00 -4.77
CA ILE A 213 12.74 -7.38 -6.17
C ILE A 213 13.00 -8.87 -6.37
N GLY A 214 14.11 -9.38 -5.84
CA GLY A 214 14.44 -10.81 -5.91
C GLY A 214 13.35 -11.68 -5.30
N MET A 215 12.85 -11.31 -4.13
CA MET A 215 11.75 -12.01 -3.46
C MET A 215 10.47 -11.99 -4.31
N VAL A 216 10.10 -10.84 -4.89
CA VAL A 216 8.93 -10.71 -5.76
C VAL A 216 9.09 -11.59 -7.00
N ILE A 217 10.25 -11.57 -7.67
CA ILE A 217 10.50 -12.42 -8.85
C ILE A 217 10.33 -13.89 -8.51
N VAL A 218 10.94 -14.37 -7.43
CA VAL A 218 10.81 -15.77 -7.00
C VAL A 218 9.36 -16.11 -6.69
N SER A 219 8.64 -15.24 -6.00
CA SER A 219 7.24 -15.45 -5.60
C SER A 219 6.29 -15.56 -6.80
N PHE A 220 6.52 -14.76 -7.83
CA PHE A 220 5.64 -14.73 -9.02
C PHE A 220 6.09 -15.68 -10.13
N SER A 221 7.34 -16.16 -10.14
CA SER A 221 7.86 -17.03 -11.21
C SER A 221 7.05 -18.32 -11.38
N GLN A 222 6.55 -18.90 -10.29
CA GLN A 222 5.75 -20.11 -10.32
C GLN A 222 4.30 -19.89 -10.81
N ASN A 223 3.82 -18.64 -10.80
CA ASN A 223 2.44 -18.28 -11.13
C ASN A 223 2.37 -17.26 -12.30
N PHE A 224 3.47 -17.14 -13.07
CA PHE A 224 3.60 -16.09 -14.07
C PHE A 224 2.55 -16.17 -15.19
N GLN A 225 2.19 -17.38 -15.63
CA GLN A 225 1.16 -17.56 -16.65
C GLN A 225 -0.21 -17.10 -16.16
N ILE A 226 -0.58 -17.48 -14.92
CA ILE A 226 -1.85 -17.04 -14.30
C ILE A 226 -1.89 -15.52 -14.20
N PHE A 227 -0.76 -14.89 -13.87
CA PHE A 227 -0.66 -13.44 -13.85
C PHE A 227 -0.92 -12.84 -15.24
N LEU A 228 -0.27 -13.34 -16.29
CA LEU A 228 -0.46 -12.84 -17.66
C LEU A 228 -1.90 -12.98 -18.15
N ASP A 229 -2.52 -14.11 -17.88
CA ASP A 229 -3.89 -14.41 -18.34
C ASP A 229 -4.94 -13.50 -17.68
N ASN A 230 -4.66 -13.01 -16.47
CA ASN A 230 -5.63 -12.26 -15.66
C ASN A 230 -5.27 -10.78 -15.45
N ILE A 231 -4.09 -10.35 -15.89
CA ILE A 231 -3.59 -8.99 -15.63
C ILE A 231 -4.55 -7.90 -16.13
N ILE A 232 -5.23 -8.14 -17.25
CA ILE A 232 -6.13 -7.15 -17.84
C ILE A 232 -7.29 -6.79 -16.92
N TYR A 233 -7.81 -7.75 -16.18
CA TYR A 233 -8.92 -7.53 -15.25
C TYR A 233 -8.45 -6.74 -14.01
N VAL A 234 -7.30 -7.12 -13.45
CA VAL A 234 -6.70 -6.43 -12.30
C VAL A 234 -6.23 -5.03 -12.70
N PHE A 235 -5.78 -4.83 -13.94
CA PHE A 235 -5.29 -3.56 -14.46
C PHE A 235 -6.31 -2.43 -14.30
N PHE A 236 -7.55 -2.63 -14.78
CA PHE A 236 -8.57 -1.60 -14.71
C PHE A 236 -9.01 -1.29 -13.28
N ILE A 237 -9.05 -2.31 -12.40
CA ILE A 237 -9.38 -2.14 -10.98
C ILE A 237 -8.30 -1.30 -10.30
N VAL A 238 -7.02 -1.62 -10.51
CA VAL A 238 -5.89 -0.87 -9.96
C VAL A 238 -5.86 0.56 -10.51
N MET A 239 -6.09 0.74 -11.80
CA MET A 239 -6.15 2.07 -12.43
C MET A 239 -7.22 2.94 -11.78
N LEU A 240 -8.43 2.42 -11.60
CA LEU A 240 -9.54 3.13 -10.95
C LEU A 240 -9.22 3.44 -9.49
N HIS A 241 -8.74 2.45 -8.73
CA HIS A 241 -8.40 2.62 -7.32
C HIS A 241 -7.25 3.62 -7.12
N ASN A 242 -6.19 3.55 -7.92
CA ASN A 242 -5.10 4.51 -7.86
C ASN A 242 -5.53 5.92 -8.28
N ALA A 243 -6.36 6.06 -9.32
CA ALA A 243 -6.93 7.35 -9.71
C ALA A 243 -7.76 7.97 -8.56
N SER A 244 -8.51 7.15 -7.83
CA SER A 244 -9.25 7.60 -6.66
C SER A 244 -8.35 8.04 -5.51
N ALA A 245 -7.20 7.36 -5.30
CA ALA A 245 -6.19 7.74 -4.31
C ALA A 245 -5.57 9.10 -4.66
N LEU A 246 -5.15 9.30 -5.91
CA LEU A 246 -4.66 10.59 -6.42
C LEU A 246 -5.73 11.70 -6.24
N ALA A 247 -6.98 11.39 -6.56
CA ALA A 247 -8.11 12.32 -6.41
C ALA A 247 -8.38 12.66 -4.93
N THR A 248 -8.31 11.67 -4.03
CA THR A 248 -8.45 11.87 -2.58
C THR A 248 -7.43 12.87 -2.06
N GLY A 249 -6.17 12.76 -2.48
CA GLY A 249 -5.12 13.72 -2.12
C GLY A 249 -5.41 15.13 -2.62
N TYR A 250 -5.73 15.26 -3.90
CA TYR A 250 -5.95 16.57 -4.52
C TYR A 250 -7.20 17.25 -3.99
N PHE A 251 -8.34 16.56 -4.05
CA PHE A 251 -9.63 17.15 -3.67
C PHE A 251 -9.78 17.30 -2.15
N GLY A 252 -9.23 16.36 -1.36
CA GLY A 252 -9.17 16.48 0.09
C GLY A 252 -8.37 17.70 0.53
N GLY A 253 -7.21 17.93 -0.08
CA GLY A 253 -6.43 19.13 0.16
C GLY A 253 -7.13 20.43 -0.31
N LYS A 254 -7.86 20.36 -1.42
CA LYS A 254 -8.69 21.49 -1.89
C LYS A 254 -9.82 21.81 -0.92
N LEU A 255 -10.51 20.79 -0.42
CA LEU A 255 -11.57 20.94 0.57
C LEU A 255 -11.05 21.53 1.89
N ALA A 256 -9.88 21.10 2.34
CA ALA A 256 -9.20 21.63 3.51
C ALA A 256 -8.58 23.02 3.29
N ARG A 257 -8.65 23.56 2.07
CA ARG A 257 -8.11 24.88 1.70
C ARG A 257 -6.63 25.02 2.05
N VAL A 258 -5.82 23.98 1.75
CA VAL A 258 -4.36 24.06 1.86
C VAL A 258 -3.75 24.66 0.57
N PRO A 259 -2.51 25.20 0.64
CA PRO A 259 -1.80 25.74 -0.52
C PRO A 259 -1.70 24.75 -1.68
N GLU A 260 -1.60 25.23 -2.91
CA GLU A 260 -1.55 24.34 -4.09
C GLU A 260 -0.31 23.44 -4.09
N ALA A 261 0.83 23.92 -3.61
CA ALA A 261 2.02 23.10 -3.46
C ALA A 261 1.79 21.90 -2.54
N ASP A 262 1.08 22.11 -1.43
CA ASP A 262 0.73 21.06 -0.48
C ASP A 262 -0.27 20.05 -1.09
N ARG A 263 -1.25 20.55 -1.86
CA ARG A 263 -2.21 19.68 -2.59
C ARG A 263 -1.52 18.77 -3.59
N ARG A 264 -0.50 19.29 -4.31
CA ARG A 264 0.29 18.48 -5.24
C ARG A 264 1.06 17.38 -4.49
N SER A 265 1.64 17.71 -3.33
CA SER A 265 2.29 16.71 -2.47
C SER A 265 1.30 15.69 -1.93
N PHE A 266 0.11 16.09 -1.46
CA PHE A 266 -0.94 15.15 -1.05
C PHE A 266 -1.35 14.22 -2.18
N THR A 267 -1.51 14.76 -3.41
CA THR A 267 -1.89 13.96 -4.56
C THR A 267 -0.92 12.82 -4.79
N VAL A 268 0.37 13.13 -4.83
CA VAL A 268 1.40 12.10 -5.05
C VAL A 268 1.61 11.21 -3.82
N GLU A 269 1.59 11.75 -2.61
CA GLU A 269 1.81 10.97 -1.39
C GLU A 269 0.73 9.93 -1.17
N ILE A 270 -0.54 10.32 -1.36
CA ILE A 270 -1.70 9.43 -1.17
C ILE A 270 -1.88 8.51 -2.38
N GLY A 271 -1.50 8.96 -3.59
CA GLY A 271 -1.52 8.14 -4.79
C GLY A 271 -0.37 7.13 -4.89
N ILE A 272 0.69 7.28 -4.09
CA ILE A 272 1.87 6.43 -4.10
C ILE A 272 1.98 5.70 -2.76
N GLN A 273 1.41 4.52 -2.70
CA GLN A 273 1.42 3.70 -1.49
C GLN A 273 2.65 2.79 -1.43
N ASN A 274 3.06 2.40 -0.23
CA ASN A 274 4.09 1.39 -0.03
C ASN A 274 3.50 -0.02 -0.26
N SER A 275 3.19 -0.31 -1.52
CA SER A 275 2.70 -1.64 -1.93
C SER A 275 3.72 -2.74 -1.67
N GLY A 276 5.02 -2.41 -1.63
CA GLY A 276 6.05 -3.32 -1.20
C GLY A 276 5.79 -3.83 0.22
N LEU A 277 5.44 -2.95 1.15
CA LEU A 277 5.02 -3.36 2.49
C LEU A 277 3.81 -4.29 2.44
N GLY A 278 2.80 -3.96 1.63
CA GLY A 278 1.61 -4.81 1.46
C GLY A 278 1.96 -6.22 0.98
N LEU A 279 2.83 -6.36 -0.03
CA LEU A 279 3.30 -7.66 -0.51
C LEU A 279 4.07 -8.44 0.56
N ILE A 280 4.92 -7.75 1.28
CA ILE A 280 5.69 -8.28 2.40
C ILE A 280 4.77 -8.91 3.46
N LEU A 281 3.70 -8.21 3.84
CA LEU A 281 2.72 -8.73 4.79
C LEU A 281 2.03 -9.98 4.24
N LEU A 282 1.65 -9.96 2.96
CA LEU A 282 0.97 -11.09 2.30
C LEU A 282 1.86 -12.33 2.15
N PHE A 283 3.17 -12.15 2.02
CA PHE A 283 4.10 -13.27 1.94
C PHE A 283 4.35 -13.95 3.29
N ASN A 284 3.87 -13.40 4.39
CA ASN A 284 4.12 -13.94 5.71
C ASN A 284 2.92 -14.73 6.25
N PRO A 285 3.00 -16.07 6.34
CA PRO A 285 1.93 -16.90 6.87
C PRO A 285 1.68 -16.74 8.38
N ALA A 286 2.60 -16.10 9.12
CA ALA A 286 2.30 -15.73 10.51
C ALA A 286 1.32 -14.55 10.58
N ILE A 287 1.25 -13.72 9.52
CA ILE A 287 0.30 -12.61 9.40
C ILE A 287 -0.98 -13.05 8.67
N PHE A 288 -0.82 -13.87 7.63
CA PHE A 288 -1.91 -14.47 6.85
C PHE A 288 -1.86 -16.00 6.97
N PRO A 289 -2.28 -16.58 8.11
CA PRO A 289 -2.21 -18.01 8.36
C PRO A 289 -2.99 -18.82 7.31
N PRO A 290 -2.39 -19.84 6.69
CA PRO A 290 -3.09 -20.70 5.72
C PRO A 290 -4.34 -21.37 6.28
N GLU A 291 -4.38 -21.64 7.59
CA GLU A 291 -5.50 -22.25 8.30
C GLU A 291 -6.76 -21.36 8.30
N ILE A 292 -6.55 -20.02 8.33
CA ILE A 292 -7.65 -19.04 8.32
C ILE A 292 -8.01 -18.65 6.89
N TRP A 293 -6.99 -18.47 6.05
CA TRP A 293 -7.15 -17.96 4.69
C TRP A 293 -7.20 -19.07 3.63
N HIS A 294 -7.03 -20.34 4.04
CA HIS A 294 -7.02 -21.53 3.17
C HIS A 294 -6.11 -21.40 1.94
N GLY A 295 -5.07 -20.57 2.04
CA GLY A 295 -4.17 -20.25 0.92
C GLY A 295 -4.81 -19.42 -0.21
N HIS A 296 -6.06 -18.98 -0.08
CA HIS A 296 -6.84 -18.32 -1.14
C HIS A 296 -6.72 -16.79 -1.09
N TYR A 297 -5.51 -16.24 -0.97
CA TYR A 297 -5.28 -14.78 -0.95
C TYR A 297 -4.58 -14.24 -2.21
N GLY A 298 -4.53 -15.04 -3.27
CA GLY A 298 -3.89 -14.65 -4.53
C GLY A 298 -4.44 -13.36 -5.12
N GLY A 299 -5.75 -13.11 -5.04
CA GLY A 299 -6.36 -11.85 -5.48
C GLY A 299 -5.77 -10.64 -4.78
N MET A 300 -5.49 -10.72 -3.46
CA MET A 300 -4.80 -9.66 -2.72
C MET A 300 -3.36 -9.46 -3.21
N LEU A 301 -2.65 -10.56 -3.50
CA LEU A 301 -1.28 -10.51 -4.02
C LEU A 301 -1.21 -9.81 -5.37
N PHE A 302 -2.04 -10.21 -6.32
CA PHE A 302 -2.05 -9.62 -7.66
C PHE A 302 -2.47 -8.16 -7.65
N MET A 303 -3.49 -7.80 -6.84
CA MET A 303 -3.91 -6.42 -6.65
C MET A 303 -2.75 -5.56 -6.12
N THR A 304 -2.06 -6.02 -5.08
CA THR A 304 -0.98 -5.29 -4.43
C THR A 304 0.27 -5.19 -5.32
N ALA A 305 0.62 -6.26 -6.03
CA ALA A 305 1.76 -6.30 -6.92
C ALA A 305 1.59 -5.36 -8.12
N TRP A 306 0.40 -5.41 -8.76
CA TRP A 306 0.12 -4.55 -9.90
C TRP A 306 0.02 -3.08 -9.49
N TRP A 307 -0.51 -2.79 -8.31
CA TRP A 307 -0.45 -1.45 -7.74
C TRP A 307 0.98 -0.91 -7.70
N GLY A 308 1.94 -1.73 -7.24
CA GLY A 308 3.35 -1.36 -7.13
C GLY A 308 4.00 -0.96 -8.45
N ILE A 309 3.50 -1.48 -9.57
CA ILE A 309 3.95 -1.09 -10.91
C ILE A 309 3.18 0.15 -11.39
N TRP A 310 1.85 0.10 -11.31
CA TRP A 310 1.00 1.14 -11.89
C TRP A 310 1.14 2.49 -11.23
N HIS A 311 1.27 2.55 -9.90
CA HIS A 311 1.37 3.82 -9.19
C HIS A 311 2.60 4.65 -9.60
N ILE A 312 3.68 3.99 -10.04
CA ILE A 312 4.87 4.69 -10.54
C ILE A 312 4.53 5.39 -11.86
N VAL A 313 3.85 4.69 -12.76
CA VAL A 313 3.44 5.24 -14.08
C VAL A 313 2.48 6.41 -13.89
N SER A 314 1.42 6.21 -13.11
CA SER A 314 0.40 7.22 -12.88
C SER A 314 0.93 8.43 -12.11
N GLY A 315 1.75 8.19 -11.07
CA GLY A 315 2.37 9.25 -10.27
C GLY A 315 3.34 10.10 -11.07
N LEU A 316 4.19 9.51 -11.90
CA LEU A 316 5.05 10.25 -12.82
C LEU A 316 4.22 11.05 -13.82
N THR A 317 3.17 10.46 -14.39
CA THR A 317 2.28 11.15 -15.32
C THR A 317 1.66 12.38 -14.68
N VAL A 318 1.09 12.25 -13.49
CA VAL A 318 0.47 13.37 -12.74
C VAL A 318 1.53 14.40 -12.34
N ALA A 319 2.72 13.98 -11.90
CA ALA A 319 3.80 14.89 -11.55
C ALA A 319 4.26 15.72 -12.77
N PHE A 320 4.41 15.12 -13.96
CA PHE A 320 4.72 15.84 -15.19
C PHE A 320 3.59 16.80 -15.62
N LEU A 321 2.33 16.42 -15.46
CA LEU A 321 1.20 17.31 -15.73
C LEU A 321 1.19 18.52 -14.79
N PHE A 322 1.43 18.32 -13.51
CA PHE A 322 1.56 19.42 -12.54
C PHE A 322 2.77 20.32 -12.83
N ARG A 323 3.92 19.74 -13.21
CA ARG A 323 5.13 20.50 -13.52
C ARG A 323 4.91 21.54 -14.62
N ARG A 324 4.04 21.21 -15.62
CA ARG A 324 3.70 22.12 -16.74
C ARG A 324 2.81 23.30 -16.30
N LYS A 325 2.13 23.17 -15.17
CA LYS A 325 1.23 24.23 -14.66
C LYS A 325 1.97 25.07 -13.61
N PRO A 326 1.93 26.42 -13.69
CA PRO A 326 2.43 27.26 -12.62
C PRO A 326 1.64 27.00 -11.34
N LEU A 327 2.29 27.25 -10.19
CA LEU A 327 1.58 27.29 -8.91
C LEU A 327 0.67 28.51 -8.94
N LYS A 328 -0.60 28.30 -8.61
CA LYS A 328 -1.50 29.43 -8.37
C LYS A 328 -1.15 30.01 -7.00
N ALA A 329 -0.99 31.33 -6.98
CA ALA A 329 -0.76 32.10 -5.75
C ALA A 329 -1.91 31.89 -4.74
#